data_87d254ef27e77ce53bea441f7a5856fe
#
_entry.id   87d254ef27e77ce53bea441f7a5856fe
#
_cell.length_a   1.000
_cell.length_b   1.000
_cell.length_c   1.000
_cell.angle_alpha   90.00
_cell.angle_beta   90.00
_cell.angle_gamma   90.00
#
_symmetry.space_group_name_H-M   'P 1'
#
loop_
_entity.id
_entity.type
_entity.pdbx_description
1 polymer ?
#
loop_
_entity_poly.entity_id
_entity_poly.type
_entity_poly.pdbx_seq_one_letter_code
_entity_poly.pdbx_strand_id
1 'polypeptide(L)'
;MNKQASTAMWTAAALAASLLLGACGSDGGSDGKIDGADDGAKKTSKPPSPSQSSDAPGHKAPEDIKLAKDAKNVFEEAETGNPEKDAVLADNQARINAIDRVITTGEDTELVKVYARGKSLLAADEYILDFVKDKQSWAGVTRYYHQKVKMAGDERARVTFCTDESKARNKYLKTGKLEPNDGGDQNYVFNSVSVQRNKSGVWQAVSGNAERGAKECME
;
A
#
# COMPACT_ATOMS: atom_id res chain seq x y z
N MET A 1 -41.22 -24.97 -9.38
CA MET A 1 -41.28 -25.65 -10.71
C MET A 1 -40.69 -24.65 -11.70
N ASN A 2 -39.57 -24.74 -12.19
CA ASN A 2 -38.88 -25.53 -13.17
C ASN A 2 -37.37 -25.32 -13.07
N LYS A 3 -36.69 -26.43 -13.02
CA LYS A 3 -35.25 -26.57 -13.25
C LYS A 3 -34.95 -26.38 -14.76
N GLN A 4 -33.85 -25.69 -15.09
CA GLN A 4 -33.07 -26.10 -16.26
C GLN A 4 -31.59 -25.91 -16.00
N ALA A 5 -30.89 -27.01 -15.95
CA ALA A 5 -29.45 -27.14 -16.04
C ALA A 5 -29.02 -27.02 -17.50
N SER A 6 -27.92 -26.35 -17.75
CA SER A 6 -27.18 -26.50 -19.02
C SER A 6 -25.69 -26.59 -18.71
N THR A 7 -25.24 -27.83 -18.79
CA THR A 7 -23.85 -28.25 -18.97
C THR A 7 -23.43 -28.01 -20.41
N ALA A 8 -22.28 -27.39 -20.64
CA ALA A 8 -21.53 -27.54 -21.87
C ALA A 8 -20.03 -27.54 -21.55
N MET A 9 -19.45 -28.65 -21.95
CA MET A 9 -18.07 -29.11 -21.88
C MET A 9 -17.17 -28.50 -22.96
N TRP A 10 -15.84 -28.68 -22.71
CA TRP A 10 -14.75 -28.89 -23.68
C TRP A 10 -14.16 -27.62 -24.32
N THR A 11 -12.85 -27.42 -24.39
CA THR A 11 -11.78 -28.33 -24.86
C THR A 11 -10.41 -27.87 -24.36
N ALA A 12 -9.58 -28.86 -24.03
CA ALA A 12 -8.14 -28.74 -23.83
C ALA A 12 -7.43 -28.58 -25.20
N ALA A 13 -6.42 -27.72 -25.24
CA ALA A 13 -5.38 -27.78 -26.26
C ALA A 13 -4.03 -27.54 -25.58
N ALA A 14 -3.29 -28.64 -25.46
CA ALA A 14 -1.87 -28.66 -25.13
C ALA A 14 -1.08 -28.44 -26.42
N LEU A 15 -0.08 -27.55 -26.36
CA LEU A 15 1.03 -27.56 -27.33
C LEU A 15 2.33 -27.28 -26.56
N ALA A 16 3.22 -28.26 -26.72
CA ALA A 16 4.53 -28.37 -26.12
C ALA A 16 5.63 -27.74 -27.00
N ALA A 17 6.80 -27.58 -26.39
CA ALA A 17 8.16 -27.46 -26.96
C ALA A 17 8.54 -26.08 -27.53
N SER A 18 9.69 -25.50 -27.21
CA SER A 18 11.03 -26.09 -27.29
C SER A 18 12.06 -25.26 -26.52
N LEU A 19 13.00 -25.95 -25.95
CA LEU A 19 14.27 -25.51 -25.35
C LEU A 19 15.21 -24.89 -26.40
N LEU A 20 15.92 -23.82 -26.02
CA LEU A 20 17.26 -23.58 -26.53
C LEU A 20 18.15 -23.06 -25.40
N LEU A 21 19.12 -23.88 -25.06
CA LEU A 21 20.29 -23.58 -24.26
C LEU A 21 21.24 -22.68 -25.08
N GLY A 22 21.81 -21.70 -24.42
CA GLY A 22 22.97 -20.94 -24.91
C GLY A 22 23.84 -20.61 -23.72
N ALA A 23 24.87 -21.44 -23.50
CA ALA A 23 25.97 -21.23 -22.57
C ALA A 23 27.14 -20.60 -23.33
N CYS A 24 27.96 -19.85 -22.62
CA CYS A 24 29.39 -19.56 -22.72
C CYS A 24 29.62 -18.14 -22.20
N GLY A 25 30.52 -17.82 -21.29
CA GLY A 25 31.71 -18.47 -20.79
C GLY A 25 32.79 -17.42 -20.59
N SER A 26 33.58 -17.59 -19.53
CA SER A 26 34.96 -17.11 -19.32
C SER A 26 35.17 -15.60 -19.15
N ASP A 27 35.99 -15.10 -18.34
CA ASP A 27 37.11 -15.50 -17.48
C ASP A 27 37.82 -14.21 -17.07
N GLY A 28 38.52 -14.16 -15.96
CA GLY A 28 39.50 -13.10 -15.72
C GLY A 28 39.47 -12.54 -14.29
N GLY A 29 40.17 -13.20 -13.39
CA GLY A 29 40.45 -12.79 -12.03
C GLY A 29 41.47 -11.66 -11.94
N SER A 30 41.56 -11.06 -10.80
CA SER A 30 42.81 -10.72 -10.10
C SER A 30 42.57 -10.31 -8.67
N ASP A 31 43.42 -10.85 -7.82
CA ASP A 31 43.60 -10.65 -6.39
C ASP A 31 43.91 -9.20 -6.01
N GLY A 32 43.44 -8.85 -4.79
CA GLY A 32 43.90 -7.66 -4.09
C GLY A 32 43.41 -7.65 -2.64
N LYS A 33 44.08 -8.42 -1.76
CA LYS A 33 44.00 -8.24 -0.31
C LYS A 33 44.52 -6.87 0.09
N ILE A 34 43.82 -6.20 0.99
CA ILE A 34 44.46 -5.33 2.00
C ILE A 34 43.68 -5.51 3.32
N ASP A 35 44.42 -5.97 4.33
CA ASP A 35 44.06 -5.98 5.76
C ASP A 35 44.10 -4.57 6.35
N GLY A 36 43.27 -4.31 7.35
CA GLY A 36 43.43 -3.12 8.19
C GLY A 36 42.29 -2.81 9.13
N ALA A 37 42.28 -3.43 10.28
CA ALA A 37 41.95 -2.95 11.65
C ALA A 37 40.80 -1.95 11.89
N ASP A 38 39.81 -2.41 12.66
CA ASP A 38 39.35 -1.93 13.98
C ASP A 38 39.14 -0.39 14.15
N ASP A 39 37.87 0.00 14.32
CA ASP A 39 37.48 0.79 15.50
C ASP A 39 35.94 0.87 15.64
N GLY A 40 35.49 0.58 16.84
CA GLY A 40 34.08 0.56 17.21
C GLY A 40 33.46 1.96 17.24
N ALA A 41 32.43 2.17 16.46
CA ALA A 41 31.53 3.30 16.61
C ALA A 41 30.09 2.81 16.72
N LYS A 42 29.59 2.88 17.94
CA LYS A 42 28.21 2.72 18.35
C LYS A 42 27.31 3.62 17.52
N LYS A 43 26.68 3.08 16.46
CA LYS A 43 25.68 3.80 15.69
C LYS A 43 24.38 3.87 16.49
N THR A 44 24.14 5.00 17.10
CA THR A 44 22.81 5.43 17.52
C THR A 44 21.92 5.52 16.27
N SER A 45 20.97 4.63 16.18
CA SER A 45 19.94 4.66 15.15
C SER A 45 19.05 5.89 15.34
N LYS A 46 19.23 6.87 14.46
CA LYS A 46 18.33 8.00 14.28
C LYS A 46 16.99 7.45 13.77
N PRO A 47 15.82 7.90 14.27
CA PRO A 47 14.53 7.49 13.70
C PRO A 47 14.49 7.86 12.21
N PRO A 48 13.95 7.02 11.33
CA PRO A 48 13.83 7.35 9.91
C PRO A 48 12.93 8.57 9.73
N SER A 49 13.45 9.56 9.05
CA SER A 49 12.72 10.75 8.61
C SER A 49 11.90 10.34 7.38
N PRO A 50 10.59 10.57 7.33
CA PRO A 50 9.81 10.29 6.13
C PRO A 50 10.03 11.44 5.14
N SER A 51 10.83 11.20 4.12
CA SER A 51 10.77 11.93 2.85
C SER A 51 11.76 11.30 1.88
N GLN A 52 11.36 10.26 1.19
CA GLN A 52 11.95 9.97 -0.09
C GLN A 52 11.24 10.84 -1.12
N SER A 53 11.92 11.89 -1.57
CA SER A 53 11.54 12.64 -2.76
C SER A 53 11.63 11.69 -3.95
N SER A 54 10.50 11.29 -4.51
CA SER A 54 10.49 10.54 -5.74
C SER A 54 10.84 11.49 -6.89
N ASP A 55 12.02 11.33 -7.46
CA ASP A 55 12.49 12.12 -8.60
C ASP A 55 11.89 11.67 -9.96
N ALA A 56 10.69 11.09 -9.94
CA ALA A 56 10.00 10.69 -11.15
C ALA A 56 9.63 11.92 -12.00
N PRO A 57 9.91 11.91 -13.31
CA PRO A 57 9.62 13.06 -14.18
C PRO A 57 8.16 13.49 -14.10
N GLY A 58 7.93 14.77 -13.73
CA GLY A 58 6.60 15.37 -13.64
C GLY A 58 5.75 14.92 -12.44
N HIS A 59 6.31 14.15 -11.49
CA HIS A 59 5.66 13.86 -10.22
C HIS A 59 6.04 14.91 -9.17
N LYS A 60 5.05 15.42 -8.46
CA LYS A 60 5.24 16.26 -7.28
C LYS A 60 4.99 15.41 -6.04
N ALA A 61 6.00 15.30 -5.17
CA ALA A 61 5.85 14.56 -3.91
C ALA A 61 4.62 15.06 -3.13
N PRO A 62 3.82 14.15 -2.55
CA PRO A 62 2.68 14.51 -1.73
C PRO A 62 3.08 15.38 -0.53
N GLU A 63 2.18 16.26 -0.11
CA GLU A 63 2.35 17.00 1.15
C GLU A 63 2.19 16.05 2.35
N ASP A 64 2.78 16.41 3.49
CA ASP A 64 2.64 15.65 4.73
C ASP A 64 1.22 15.80 5.29
N ILE A 65 0.41 14.77 5.11
CA ILE A 65 -0.99 14.70 5.57
C ILE A 65 -1.02 14.19 7.00
N LYS A 66 -1.33 15.07 7.95
CA LYS A 66 -1.34 14.75 9.38
C LYS A 66 -2.71 14.24 9.84
N LEU A 67 -2.73 13.15 10.56
CA LEU A 67 -3.90 12.59 11.24
C LEU A 67 -4.11 13.27 12.59
N ALA A 68 -5.19 12.90 13.29
CA ALA A 68 -5.36 13.27 14.70
C ALA A 68 -4.18 12.75 15.53
N LYS A 69 -3.86 13.45 16.64
CA LYS A 69 -2.66 13.18 17.46
C LYS A 69 -2.58 11.76 18.04
N ASP A 70 -3.70 11.10 18.19
CA ASP A 70 -3.84 9.75 18.75
C ASP A 70 -3.96 8.65 17.69
N ALA A 71 -3.86 9.00 16.40
CA ALA A 71 -3.88 8.09 15.27
C ALA A 71 -2.57 8.20 14.46
N LYS A 72 -2.02 7.05 14.04
CA LYS A 72 -0.76 7.03 13.29
C LYS A 72 -0.75 5.89 12.28
N ASN A 73 -0.43 6.23 11.04
CA ASN A 73 -0.02 5.28 10.01
C ASN A 73 1.50 5.13 10.01
N VAL A 74 1.97 3.89 9.93
CA VAL A 74 3.39 3.55 9.81
C VAL A 74 3.56 2.76 8.52
N PHE A 75 4.24 3.35 7.56
CA PHE A 75 4.60 2.70 6.30
C PHE A 75 6.03 2.17 6.42
N GLU A 76 6.21 0.88 6.22
CA GLU A 76 7.56 0.32 6.10
C GLU A 76 8.19 0.77 4.79
N GLU A 77 9.49 1.01 4.84
CA GLU A 77 10.24 1.42 3.65
C GLU A 77 10.18 0.29 2.61
N ALA A 78 9.87 0.67 1.39
CA ALA A 78 9.93 -0.19 0.23
C ALA A 78 10.88 0.46 -0.78
N GLU A 79 12.13 0.03 -0.76
CA GLU A 79 13.12 0.45 -1.75
C GLU A 79 12.81 -0.27 -3.06
N THR A 80 12.26 0.45 -4.04
CA THR A 80 11.95 -0.14 -5.34
C THR A 80 13.11 -0.01 -6.33
N GLY A 81 14.04 0.91 -6.08
CA GLY A 81 15.12 1.27 -7.00
C GLY A 81 14.63 1.87 -8.33
N ASN A 82 13.37 2.30 -8.37
CA ASN A 82 12.74 2.88 -9.55
C ASN A 82 11.88 4.10 -9.18
N PRO A 83 12.24 5.31 -9.61
CA PRO A 83 11.55 6.54 -9.24
C PRO A 83 10.05 6.55 -9.55
N GLU A 84 9.63 5.92 -10.66
CA GLU A 84 8.20 5.82 -11.01
C GLU A 84 7.43 4.95 -10.02
N LYS A 85 8.00 3.84 -9.57
CA LYS A 85 7.38 3.00 -8.55
C LYS A 85 7.35 3.69 -7.18
N ASP A 86 8.40 4.44 -6.87
CA ASP A 86 8.47 5.21 -5.62
C ASP A 86 7.39 6.30 -5.61
N ALA A 87 7.15 6.98 -6.76
CA ALA A 87 6.04 7.91 -6.93
C ALA A 87 4.67 7.24 -6.74
N VAL A 88 4.48 6.04 -7.28
CA VAL A 88 3.25 5.26 -7.07
C VAL A 88 3.03 4.95 -5.59
N LEU A 89 4.07 4.54 -4.86
CA LEU A 89 3.98 4.26 -3.42
C LEU A 89 3.67 5.51 -2.62
N ALA A 90 4.35 6.63 -2.91
CA ALA A 90 4.14 7.90 -2.23
C ALA A 90 2.68 8.39 -2.36
N ASP A 91 2.12 8.35 -3.56
CA ASP A 91 0.73 8.75 -3.80
C ASP A 91 -0.27 7.77 -3.18
N ASN A 92 0.03 6.46 -3.14
CA ASN A 92 -0.82 5.50 -2.44
C ASN A 92 -0.80 5.71 -0.92
N GLN A 93 0.34 6.04 -0.33
CA GLN A 93 0.45 6.40 1.09
C GLN A 93 -0.31 7.71 1.39
N ALA A 94 -0.19 8.71 0.51
CA ALA A 94 -0.95 9.95 0.63
C ALA A 94 -2.47 9.70 0.53
N ARG A 95 -2.92 8.80 -0.34
CA ARG A 95 -4.32 8.38 -0.43
C ARG A 95 -4.83 7.80 0.88
N ILE A 96 -4.07 6.89 1.48
CA ILE A 96 -4.41 6.28 2.77
C ILE A 96 -4.51 7.36 3.85
N ASN A 97 -3.49 8.21 3.95
CA ASN A 97 -3.47 9.30 4.92
C ASN A 97 -4.60 10.32 4.69
N ALA A 98 -5.00 10.59 3.43
CA ALA A 98 -6.12 11.47 3.13
C ALA A 98 -7.45 10.92 3.63
N ILE A 99 -7.71 9.62 3.45
CA ILE A 99 -8.90 8.95 3.97
C ILE A 99 -8.91 8.99 5.50
N ASP A 100 -7.79 8.62 6.10
CA ASP A 100 -7.66 8.55 7.56
C ASP A 100 -7.70 9.95 8.21
N ARG A 101 -7.22 10.98 7.52
CA ARG A 101 -7.37 12.36 7.98
C ARG A 101 -8.84 12.74 8.11
N VAL A 102 -9.64 12.45 7.08
CA VAL A 102 -11.07 12.73 7.15
C VAL A 102 -11.72 11.97 8.31
N ILE A 103 -11.43 10.68 8.48
CA ILE A 103 -11.99 9.86 9.56
C ILE A 103 -11.57 10.37 10.94
N THR A 104 -10.30 10.77 11.09
CA THR A 104 -9.74 11.08 12.40
C THR A 104 -9.94 12.53 12.83
N THR A 105 -10.09 13.45 11.88
CA THR A 105 -10.24 14.90 12.16
C THR A 105 -11.59 15.49 11.73
N GLY A 106 -12.27 14.86 10.76
CA GLY A 106 -13.45 15.42 10.10
C GLY A 106 -13.13 16.51 9.07
N GLU A 107 -11.85 16.71 8.73
CA GLU A 107 -11.39 17.79 7.88
C GLU A 107 -10.85 17.28 6.53
N ASP A 108 -10.71 18.22 5.58
CA ASP A 108 -9.98 18.02 4.31
C ASP A 108 -10.54 16.92 3.38
N THR A 109 -11.86 16.77 3.31
CA THR A 109 -12.54 15.76 2.48
C THR A 109 -12.10 15.80 1.00
N GLU A 110 -11.74 16.98 0.48
CA GLU A 110 -11.29 17.15 -0.90
C GLU A 110 -9.93 16.48 -1.20
N LEU A 111 -9.10 16.22 -0.17
CA LEU A 111 -7.83 15.52 -0.36
C LEU A 111 -8.02 14.11 -0.92
N VAL A 112 -9.11 13.43 -0.56
CA VAL A 112 -9.40 12.07 -1.06
C VAL A 112 -9.50 12.08 -2.59
N LYS A 113 -10.10 13.12 -3.18
CA LYS A 113 -10.26 13.27 -4.64
C LYS A 113 -8.94 13.53 -5.37
N VAL A 114 -7.93 14.02 -4.67
CA VAL A 114 -6.59 14.19 -5.24
C VAL A 114 -5.97 12.83 -5.58
N TYR A 115 -6.18 11.81 -4.71
CA TYR A 115 -5.51 10.51 -4.79
C TYR A 115 -6.44 9.35 -5.15
N ALA A 116 -7.75 9.59 -5.28
CA ALA A 116 -8.71 8.56 -5.67
C ALA A 116 -9.75 9.09 -6.67
N ARG A 117 -10.23 8.21 -7.56
CA ARG A 117 -11.33 8.50 -8.48
C ARG A 117 -12.11 7.24 -8.83
N GLY A 118 -13.29 7.42 -9.46
CA GLY A 118 -14.12 6.31 -9.91
C GLY A 118 -14.51 5.38 -8.76
N LYS A 119 -14.36 4.07 -8.95
CA LYS A 119 -14.76 3.07 -7.94
C LYS A 119 -13.99 3.19 -6.63
N SER A 120 -12.71 3.59 -6.69
CA SER A 120 -11.90 3.75 -5.49
C SER A 120 -12.33 4.96 -4.66
N LEU A 121 -12.76 6.05 -5.30
CA LEU A 121 -13.32 7.21 -4.59
C LEU A 121 -14.65 6.85 -3.92
N LEU A 122 -15.56 6.18 -4.65
CA LEU A 122 -16.85 5.75 -4.07
C LEU A 122 -16.64 4.84 -2.85
N ALA A 123 -15.71 3.88 -2.93
CA ALA A 123 -15.40 3.00 -1.81
C ALA A 123 -14.80 3.76 -0.62
N ALA A 124 -13.97 4.77 -0.88
CA ALA A 124 -13.43 5.63 0.18
C ALA A 124 -14.52 6.47 0.85
N ASP A 125 -15.42 7.04 0.06
CA ASP A 125 -16.56 7.82 0.57
C ASP A 125 -17.49 6.93 1.42
N GLU A 126 -17.81 5.72 0.97
CA GLU A 126 -18.61 4.74 1.73
C GLU A 126 -17.93 4.40 3.06
N TYR A 127 -16.63 4.11 3.04
CA TYR A 127 -15.84 3.79 4.23
C TYR A 127 -15.83 4.96 5.25
N ILE A 128 -15.63 6.20 4.79
CA ILE A 128 -15.68 7.40 5.62
C ILE A 128 -17.10 7.57 6.20
N LEU A 129 -18.12 7.39 5.37
CA LEU A 129 -19.53 7.55 5.80
C LEU A 129 -19.93 6.55 6.88
N ASP A 130 -19.38 5.35 6.89
CA ASP A 130 -19.66 4.37 7.94
C ASP A 130 -19.15 4.87 9.30
N PHE A 131 -17.92 5.42 9.37
CA PHE A 131 -17.42 6.08 10.58
C PHE A 131 -18.30 7.25 11.03
N VAL A 132 -18.77 8.07 10.08
CA VAL A 132 -19.65 9.21 10.36
C VAL A 132 -21.01 8.74 10.93
N LYS A 133 -21.63 7.73 10.32
CA LYS A 133 -22.92 7.15 10.79
C LYS A 133 -22.80 6.59 12.20
N ASP A 134 -21.71 5.88 12.47
CA ASP A 134 -21.45 5.25 13.76
C ASP A 134 -20.94 6.26 14.82
N LYS A 135 -20.71 7.52 14.41
CA LYS A 135 -20.13 8.57 15.26
C LYS A 135 -18.80 8.13 15.88
N GLN A 136 -18.02 7.46 15.06
CA GLN A 136 -16.72 6.91 15.42
C GLN A 136 -15.59 7.57 14.63
N SER A 137 -14.41 7.34 15.11
CA SER A 137 -13.12 7.56 14.50
C SER A 137 -12.27 6.35 14.86
N TRP A 138 -10.97 6.42 14.65
CA TRP A 138 -10.04 5.43 15.17
C TRP A 138 -8.85 6.09 15.86
N ALA A 139 -8.15 5.33 16.70
CA ALA A 139 -6.94 5.72 17.39
C ALA A 139 -5.97 4.54 17.49
N GLY A 140 -4.70 4.82 17.70
CA GLY A 140 -3.63 3.84 17.78
C GLY A 140 -2.73 3.85 16.56
N VAL A 141 -2.26 2.67 16.15
CA VAL A 141 -1.29 2.53 15.07
C VAL A 141 -1.76 1.50 14.06
N THR A 142 -1.76 1.88 12.80
CA THR A 142 -1.91 0.97 11.66
C THR A 142 -0.57 0.87 10.94
N ARG A 143 -0.09 -0.36 10.68
CA ARG A 143 1.17 -0.64 9.98
C ARG A 143 0.88 -1.10 8.56
N TYR A 144 1.62 -0.57 7.59
CA TYR A 144 1.57 -0.93 6.17
C TYR A 144 2.91 -1.48 5.74
N TYR A 145 2.93 -2.71 5.23
CA TYR A 145 4.16 -3.44 4.92
C TYR A 145 4.00 -4.33 3.68
N HIS A 146 5.08 -5.00 3.26
CA HIS A 146 5.13 -5.81 2.04
C HIS A 146 4.62 -5.07 0.79
N GLN A 147 4.91 -3.77 0.72
CA GLN A 147 4.49 -2.91 -0.38
C GLN A 147 5.19 -3.31 -1.68
N LYS A 148 4.42 -3.58 -2.73
CA LYS A 148 4.93 -3.95 -4.06
C LYS A 148 4.20 -3.17 -5.14
N VAL A 149 4.95 -2.75 -6.18
CA VAL A 149 4.40 -2.08 -7.34
C VAL A 149 4.70 -2.88 -8.60
N LYS A 150 3.65 -3.18 -9.35
CA LYS A 150 3.74 -3.76 -10.69
C LYS A 150 3.23 -2.73 -11.70
N MET A 151 4.15 -2.19 -12.49
CA MET A 151 3.79 -1.29 -13.59
C MET A 151 3.05 -2.04 -14.70
N ALA A 152 2.12 -1.36 -15.35
CA ALA A 152 1.36 -1.82 -16.51
C ALA A 152 1.38 -0.74 -17.60
N GLY A 153 2.58 -0.42 -18.07
CA GLY A 153 2.89 0.73 -18.92
C GLY A 153 3.17 1.98 -18.08
N ASP A 154 3.25 3.13 -18.75
CA ASP A 154 3.75 4.38 -18.16
C ASP A 154 2.73 5.12 -17.30
N GLU A 155 1.44 4.79 -17.44
CA GLU A 155 0.35 5.50 -16.76
C GLU A 155 -0.51 4.61 -15.89
N ARG A 156 -0.19 3.32 -15.74
CA ARG A 156 -0.95 2.37 -14.94
C ARG A 156 -0.03 1.50 -14.11
N ALA A 157 -0.46 1.24 -12.88
CA ALA A 157 0.22 0.30 -12.01
C ALA A 157 -0.79 -0.41 -11.10
N ARG A 158 -0.29 -1.47 -10.47
CA ARG A 158 -0.94 -2.16 -9.36
C ARG A 158 -0.05 -2.08 -8.14
N VAL A 159 -0.62 -1.64 -7.03
CA VAL A 159 0.02 -1.65 -5.72
C VAL A 159 -0.59 -2.78 -4.91
N THR A 160 0.23 -3.62 -4.31
CA THR A 160 -0.21 -4.59 -3.30
C THR A 160 0.53 -4.33 -1.99
N PHE A 161 -0.14 -4.51 -0.88
CA PHE A 161 0.45 -4.30 0.45
C PHE A 161 -0.38 -4.99 1.52
N CYS A 162 0.24 -5.26 2.64
CA CYS A 162 -0.39 -5.73 3.85
C CYS A 162 -0.66 -4.58 4.82
N THR A 163 -1.75 -4.69 5.57
CA THR A 163 -2.10 -3.80 6.67
C THR A 163 -2.22 -4.62 7.95
N ASP A 164 -1.61 -4.16 9.03
CA ASP A 164 -1.80 -4.67 10.39
C ASP A 164 -2.52 -3.62 11.23
N GLU A 165 -3.78 -3.90 11.56
CA GLU A 165 -4.68 -3.06 12.36
C GLU A 165 -4.75 -3.50 13.84
N SER A 166 -3.92 -4.47 14.28
CA SER A 166 -3.98 -5.04 15.63
C SER A 166 -3.77 -4.01 16.76
N LYS A 167 -3.10 -2.90 16.45
CA LYS A 167 -2.86 -1.79 17.38
C LYS A 167 -3.76 -0.58 17.12
N ALA A 168 -4.71 -0.67 16.20
CA ALA A 168 -5.73 0.34 15.95
C ALA A 168 -7.05 -0.06 16.62
N ARG A 169 -7.86 0.91 17.04
CA ARG A 169 -9.14 0.71 17.72
C ARG A 169 -10.12 1.79 17.32
N ASN A 170 -11.38 1.40 17.14
CA ASN A 170 -12.44 2.36 16.98
C ASN A 170 -12.59 3.22 18.24
N LYS A 171 -12.85 4.50 18.05
CA LYS A 171 -13.00 5.51 19.10
C LYS A 171 -14.34 6.22 18.96
N TYR A 172 -15.18 6.16 19.97
CA TYR A 172 -16.42 6.93 20.00
C TYR A 172 -16.13 8.43 20.12
N LEU A 173 -16.56 9.22 19.15
CA LEU A 173 -16.29 10.66 19.11
C LEU A 173 -16.83 11.41 20.34
N LYS A 174 -18.02 11.03 20.82
CA LYS A 174 -18.67 11.69 21.96
C LYS A 174 -17.94 11.49 23.29
N THR A 175 -17.36 10.32 23.51
CA THR A 175 -16.82 9.91 24.82
C THR A 175 -15.32 9.75 24.83
N GLY A 176 -14.70 9.63 23.66
CA GLY A 176 -13.30 9.25 23.51
C GLY A 176 -13.00 7.79 23.89
N LYS A 177 -14.02 7.00 24.24
CA LYS A 177 -13.85 5.59 24.62
C LYS A 177 -13.37 4.77 23.43
N LEU A 178 -12.37 3.93 23.65
CA LEU A 178 -11.88 2.98 22.66
C LEU A 178 -12.64 1.66 22.77
N GLU A 179 -12.96 1.06 21.64
CA GLU A 179 -13.46 -0.31 21.59
C GLU A 179 -12.30 -1.30 21.75
N PRO A 180 -12.55 -2.48 22.36
CA PRO A 180 -11.58 -3.57 22.30
C PRO A 180 -11.29 -3.94 20.84
N ASN A 181 -10.05 -4.29 20.55
CA ASN A 181 -9.71 -4.88 19.26
C ASN A 181 -9.68 -6.41 19.43
N ASP A 182 -10.79 -7.05 19.11
CA ASP A 182 -10.96 -8.51 19.21
C ASP A 182 -10.84 -9.18 17.84
N GLY A 183 -10.31 -8.46 16.83
CA GLY A 183 -10.29 -8.88 15.42
C GLY A 183 -9.40 -10.09 15.14
N GLY A 184 -8.42 -10.42 16.01
CA GLY A 184 -7.52 -11.54 15.77
C GLY A 184 -6.93 -11.50 14.36
N ASP A 185 -7.04 -12.59 13.61
CA ASP A 185 -6.55 -12.70 12.24
C ASP A 185 -7.18 -11.67 11.29
N GLN A 186 -8.40 -11.21 11.57
CA GLN A 186 -9.11 -10.20 10.76
C GLN A 186 -8.43 -8.82 10.76
N ASN A 187 -7.48 -8.59 11.68
CA ASN A 187 -6.66 -7.39 11.70
C ASN A 187 -5.62 -7.34 10.58
N TYR A 188 -5.33 -8.48 9.94
CA TYR A 188 -4.35 -8.58 8.87
C TYR A 188 -5.07 -8.56 7.52
N VAL A 189 -4.79 -7.53 6.73
CA VAL A 189 -5.53 -7.26 5.49
C VAL A 189 -4.57 -7.21 4.31
N PHE A 190 -4.81 -8.05 3.31
CA PHE A 190 -4.14 -7.93 2.01
C PHE A 190 -4.90 -6.96 1.12
N ASN A 191 -4.19 -6.00 0.57
CA ASN A 191 -4.75 -4.96 -0.27
C ASN A 191 -4.17 -5.05 -1.68
N SER A 192 -5.03 -4.86 -2.69
CA SER A 192 -4.65 -4.75 -4.09
C SER A 192 -5.36 -3.57 -4.73
N VAL A 193 -4.60 -2.56 -5.16
CA VAL A 193 -5.11 -1.29 -5.67
C VAL A 193 -4.57 -1.06 -7.08
N SER A 194 -5.47 -0.82 -8.03
CA SER A 194 -5.11 -0.35 -9.36
C SER A 194 -5.04 1.16 -9.36
N VAL A 195 -3.92 1.70 -9.83
CA VAL A 195 -3.70 3.15 -9.91
C VAL A 195 -3.46 3.58 -11.35
N GLN A 196 -3.81 4.82 -11.64
CA GLN A 196 -3.57 5.45 -12.94
C GLN A 196 -3.07 6.87 -12.74
N ARG A 197 -2.02 7.24 -13.47
CA ARG A 197 -1.44 8.58 -13.48
C ARG A 197 -2.40 9.55 -14.16
N ASN A 198 -2.65 10.69 -13.53
CA ASN A 198 -3.45 11.76 -14.11
C ASN A 198 -2.57 12.78 -14.87
N LYS A 199 -3.19 13.76 -15.50
CA LYS A 199 -2.49 14.80 -16.28
C LYS A 199 -1.57 15.70 -15.43
N SER A 200 -1.77 15.72 -14.11
CA SER A 200 -0.93 16.48 -13.17
C SER A 200 0.20 15.64 -12.59
N GLY A 201 0.39 14.40 -13.07
CA GLY A 201 1.45 13.51 -12.62
C GLY A 201 1.10 12.66 -11.39
N VAL A 202 -0.07 12.85 -10.77
CA VAL A 202 -0.49 12.14 -9.56
C VAL A 202 -1.05 10.75 -9.91
N TRP A 203 -0.62 9.73 -9.16
CA TRP A 203 -1.12 8.37 -9.27
C TRP A 203 -2.39 8.18 -8.44
N GLN A 204 -3.53 8.22 -9.11
CA GLN A 204 -4.84 8.08 -8.48
C GLN A 204 -5.30 6.62 -8.44
N ALA A 205 -5.77 6.15 -7.29
CA ALA A 205 -6.47 4.87 -7.19
C ALA A 205 -7.78 4.92 -7.98
N VAL A 206 -8.01 3.92 -8.82
CA VAL A 206 -9.21 3.81 -9.66
C VAL A 206 -10.13 2.66 -9.25
N SER A 207 -9.55 1.61 -8.68
CA SER A 207 -10.25 0.46 -8.12
C SER A 207 -9.34 -0.30 -7.17
N GLY A 208 -9.91 -1.13 -6.31
CA GLY A 208 -9.16 -1.99 -5.41
C GLY A 208 -10.05 -3.03 -4.75
N ASN A 209 -9.41 -3.94 -4.07
CA ASN A 209 -10.04 -4.89 -3.17
C ASN A 209 -9.15 -5.11 -1.95
N ALA A 210 -9.76 -5.52 -0.85
CA ALA A 210 -9.12 -5.89 0.39
C ALA A 210 -9.64 -7.26 0.84
N GLU A 211 -8.74 -8.08 1.36
CA GLU A 211 -9.04 -9.39 1.93
C GLU A 211 -8.57 -9.41 3.39
N ARG A 212 -9.52 -9.49 4.32
CA ARG A 212 -9.25 -9.59 5.75
C ARG A 212 -8.94 -11.03 6.13
N GLY A 213 -8.08 -11.20 7.13
CA GLY A 213 -7.63 -12.52 7.55
C GLY A 213 -6.67 -13.17 6.53
N ALA A 214 -6.01 -12.36 5.71
CA ALA A 214 -5.11 -12.85 4.67
C ALA A 214 -3.84 -13.44 5.28
N LYS A 215 -3.63 -14.75 5.08
CA LYS A 215 -2.50 -15.49 5.67
C LYS A 215 -1.14 -14.95 5.26
N GLU A 216 -1.02 -14.44 4.06
CA GLU A 216 0.20 -13.82 3.54
C GLU A 216 0.59 -12.51 4.25
N CYS A 217 -0.31 -11.97 5.09
CA CYS A 217 -0.07 -10.80 5.90
C CYS A 217 0.13 -11.13 7.40
N MET A 218 0.07 -12.39 7.78
CA MET A 218 0.34 -12.86 9.14
C MET A 218 1.80 -13.29 9.24
N GLU A 219 2.61 -12.48 9.91
CA GLU A 219 4.02 -12.76 10.22
C GLU A 219 4.18 -13.33 11.62
#